data_46f23cd5329781301fddc9abd0fa8c89
#
_entry.id   46f23cd5329781301fddc9abd0fa8c89
#
_cell.length_a   1.000
_cell.length_b   1.000
_cell.length_c   1.000
_cell.angle_alpha   90.00
_cell.angle_beta   90.00
_cell.angle_gamma   90.00
#
_symmetry.space_group_name_H-M   'P 1'
#
loop_
_entity.id
_entity.type
_entity.pdbx_description
1 polymer ?
#
loop_
_entity_poly.entity_id
_entity_poly.type
_entity_poly.pdbx_seq_one_letter_code
_entity_poly.pdbx_strand_id
1 'polypeptide(L)'
;MLGKGEAGVVAALEAMAQALPFVLKGLDSDNGSEFINWHLLRYCQRHHIQPSRSRPYKKDDNAHIEQKNWTHVRKLVGWDRYDTPAAVAALNDLYQHELRVYLNLFLPSVKLKGKKRVGSKLIRVYDVPQTPFQRVLDSGAGTPDRIAALTLLRATLDPFQLSTTIERKLETIWAMANRRHRPTAQPQHAITRPHARAEAAPPGRSS
;
A
#
# COMPACT_ATOMS: atom_id res chain seq x y z
N MET A 1 12.04 9.00 5.22
CA MET A 1 13.46 8.97 4.81
C MET A 1 13.75 10.23 4.00
N LEU A 2 14.74 11.00 4.41
CA LEU A 2 15.20 12.18 3.66
C LEU A 2 16.26 11.72 2.64
N GLY A 3 15.94 11.85 1.35
CA GLY A 3 16.84 11.48 0.26
C GLY A 3 16.77 10.00 -0.16
N LYS A 4 17.61 9.63 -1.14
CA LYS A 4 17.69 8.30 -1.76
C LYS A 4 18.93 7.51 -1.28
N GLY A 5 19.25 7.60 0.01
CA GLY A 5 20.44 6.94 0.56
C GLY A 5 20.28 5.42 0.71
N GLU A 6 21.31 4.67 0.33
CA GLU A 6 21.35 3.20 0.39
C GLU A 6 21.07 2.65 1.79
N ALA A 7 21.68 3.24 2.81
CA ALA A 7 21.46 2.84 4.21
C ALA A 7 20.00 3.01 4.65
N GLY A 8 19.32 4.04 4.14
CA GLY A 8 17.91 4.26 4.42
C GLY A 8 16.99 3.18 3.82
N VAL A 9 17.34 2.63 2.64
CA VAL A 9 16.59 1.53 2.03
C VAL A 9 16.72 0.26 2.86
N VAL A 10 17.92 -0.09 3.30
CA VAL A 10 18.16 -1.27 4.16
C VAL A 10 17.41 -1.14 5.48
N ALA A 11 17.53 0.00 6.16
CA ALA A 11 16.81 0.24 7.42
C ALA A 11 15.27 0.15 7.26
N ALA A 12 14.73 0.66 6.13
CA ALA A 12 13.31 0.54 5.83
C ALA A 12 12.90 -0.92 5.59
N LEU A 13 13.72 -1.71 4.89
CA LEU A 13 13.47 -3.13 4.67
C LEU A 13 13.51 -3.95 5.97
N GLU A 14 14.45 -3.65 6.86
CA GLU A 14 14.53 -4.27 8.19
C GLU A 14 13.27 -3.99 9.00
N ALA A 15 12.84 -2.74 9.08
CA ALA A 15 11.62 -2.35 9.78
C ALA A 15 10.37 -3.04 9.18
N MET A 16 10.28 -3.12 7.84
CA MET A 16 9.20 -3.82 7.17
C MET A 16 9.23 -5.33 7.45
N ALA A 17 10.38 -5.98 7.35
CA ALA A 17 10.53 -7.42 7.60
C ALA A 17 10.14 -7.79 9.04
N GLN A 18 10.49 -6.95 10.02
CA GLN A 18 10.05 -7.12 11.41
C GLN A 18 8.54 -7.00 11.59
N ALA A 19 7.88 -6.15 10.81
CA ALA A 19 6.44 -5.92 10.89
C ALA A 19 5.60 -6.95 10.14
N LEU A 20 6.18 -7.72 9.20
CA LEU A 20 5.48 -8.72 8.43
C LEU A 20 5.15 -9.95 9.27
N PRO A 21 3.95 -10.55 9.14
CA PRO A 21 3.58 -11.79 9.83
C PRO A 21 4.19 -13.06 9.21
N PHE A 22 4.98 -12.91 8.16
CA PHE A 22 5.63 -13.99 7.39
C PHE A 22 7.04 -13.60 7.00
N VAL A 23 7.84 -14.56 6.57
CA VAL A 23 9.22 -14.33 6.10
C VAL A 23 9.20 -13.70 4.71
N LEU A 24 9.94 -12.60 4.54
CA LEU A 24 10.15 -11.96 3.25
C LEU A 24 11.05 -12.85 2.37
N LYS A 25 10.56 -13.29 1.22
CA LYS A 25 11.28 -14.22 0.31
C LYS A 25 11.86 -13.53 -0.92
N GLY A 26 11.29 -12.43 -1.34
CA GLY A 26 11.71 -11.73 -2.55
C GLY A 26 11.57 -10.22 -2.42
N LEU A 27 12.42 -9.50 -3.13
CA LEU A 27 12.38 -8.05 -3.26
C LEU A 27 12.46 -7.70 -4.73
N ASP A 28 11.42 -7.07 -5.25
CA ASP A 28 11.41 -6.54 -6.60
C ASP A 28 11.62 -5.03 -6.58
N SER A 29 12.51 -4.53 -7.43
CA SER A 29 12.86 -3.13 -7.50
C SER A 29 12.96 -2.63 -8.94
N ASP A 30 12.84 -1.33 -9.12
CA ASP A 30 13.21 -0.68 -10.37
C ASP A 30 14.75 -0.57 -10.50
N ASN A 31 15.21 0.13 -11.56
CA ASN A 31 16.64 0.37 -11.78
C ASN A 31 17.14 1.64 -11.08
N GLY A 32 16.49 2.10 -10.02
CA GLY A 32 16.96 3.22 -9.22
C GLY A 32 18.32 2.94 -8.57
N SER A 33 19.20 3.93 -8.55
CA SER A 33 20.54 3.79 -7.96
C SER A 33 20.52 3.39 -6.48
N GLU A 34 19.45 3.77 -5.76
CA GLU A 34 19.19 3.39 -4.38
C GLU A 34 19.01 1.88 -4.16
N PHE A 35 18.65 1.14 -5.21
CA PHE A 35 18.47 -0.33 -5.20
C PHE A 35 19.63 -1.08 -5.88
N ILE A 36 20.52 -0.37 -6.59
CA ILE A 36 21.67 -0.97 -7.29
C ILE A 36 22.93 -0.73 -6.45
N ASN A 37 23.01 -1.40 -5.30
CA ASN A 37 24.15 -1.23 -4.41
C ASN A 37 24.51 -2.52 -3.66
N TRP A 38 25.77 -2.60 -3.22
CA TRP A 38 26.28 -3.74 -2.50
C TRP A 38 25.66 -3.96 -1.12
N HIS A 39 25.19 -2.90 -0.46
CA HIS A 39 24.58 -3.00 0.87
C HIS A 39 23.25 -3.76 0.79
N LEU A 40 22.41 -3.41 -0.19
CA LEU A 40 21.16 -4.09 -0.41
C LEU A 40 21.38 -5.55 -0.85
N LEU A 41 22.33 -5.79 -1.75
CA LEU A 41 22.64 -7.15 -2.20
C LEU A 41 23.10 -8.04 -1.05
N ARG A 42 24.03 -7.54 -0.21
CA ARG A 42 24.49 -8.26 1.00
C ARG A 42 23.35 -8.50 2.00
N TYR A 43 22.47 -7.53 2.17
CA TYR A 43 21.29 -7.68 3.00
C TYR A 43 20.41 -8.83 2.49
N CYS A 44 20.07 -8.83 1.19
CA CYS A 44 19.26 -9.87 0.57
C CYS A 44 19.93 -11.26 0.71
N GLN A 45 21.23 -11.36 0.46
CA GLN A 45 21.98 -12.61 0.60
C GLN A 45 21.95 -13.14 2.04
N ARG A 46 22.21 -12.26 3.05
CA ARG A 46 22.20 -12.62 4.46
C ARG A 46 20.84 -13.13 4.93
N HIS A 47 19.75 -12.55 4.42
CA HIS A 47 18.40 -12.88 4.82
C HIS A 47 17.68 -13.86 3.87
N HIS A 48 18.40 -14.43 2.91
CA HIS A 48 17.85 -15.35 1.91
C HIS A 48 16.68 -14.77 1.12
N ILE A 49 16.74 -13.46 0.84
CA ILE A 49 15.77 -12.73 0.04
C ILE A 49 16.25 -12.74 -1.41
N GLN A 50 15.42 -13.17 -2.34
CA GLN A 50 15.75 -13.14 -3.77
C GLN A 50 15.50 -11.73 -4.33
N PRO A 51 16.55 -10.98 -4.71
CA PRO A 51 16.36 -9.71 -5.38
C PRO A 51 16.00 -9.94 -6.85
N SER A 52 15.02 -9.20 -7.35
CA SER A 52 14.68 -9.10 -8.76
C SER A 52 14.63 -7.64 -9.18
N ARG A 53 14.78 -7.38 -10.48
CA ARG A 53 14.76 -6.04 -11.06
C ARG A 53 13.88 -5.99 -12.30
N SER A 54 13.21 -4.88 -12.46
CA SER A 54 12.47 -4.56 -13.66
C SER A 54 13.40 -4.56 -14.88
N ARG A 55 12.95 -5.13 -15.98
CA ARG A 55 13.71 -5.14 -17.24
C ARG A 55 13.79 -3.72 -17.82
N PRO A 56 14.92 -3.33 -18.40
CA PRO A 56 15.03 -2.06 -19.08
C PRO A 56 13.92 -1.88 -20.13
N TYR A 57 13.31 -0.71 -20.17
CA TYR A 57 12.25 -0.33 -21.12
C TYR A 57 10.95 -1.15 -21.06
N LYS A 58 10.75 -1.99 -20.04
CA LYS A 58 9.51 -2.74 -19.81
C LYS A 58 8.67 -2.08 -18.72
N LYS A 59 7.86 -1.09 -19.10
CA LYS A 59 6.99 -0.34 -18.15
C LYS A 59 6.02 -1.23 -17.40
N ASP A 60 5.57 -2.31 -18.00
CA ASP A 60 4.60 -3.24 -17.38
C ASP A 60 5.17 -3.96 -16.14
N ASP A 61 6.50 -4.09 -16.05
CA ASP A 61 7.15 -4.72 -14.90
C ASP A 61 6.92 -3.88 -13.61
N ASN A 62 6.77 -2.55 -13.74
CA ASN A 62 6.53 -1.63 -12.62
C ASN A 62 5.04 -1.37 -12.33
N ALA A 63 4.11 -1.94 -13.10
CA ALA A 63 2.69 -1.62 -13.00
C ALA A 63 2.11 -1.83 -11.59
N HIS A 64 2.57 -2.84 -10.86
CA HIS A 64 2.13 -3.09 -9.49
C HIS A 64 2.65 -2.04 -8.51
N ILE A 65 3.92 -1.64 -8.63
CA ILE A 65 4.54 -0.61 -7.78
C ILE A 65 3.87 0.73 -8.04
N GLU A 66 3.65 1.10 -9.31
CA GLU A 66 2.98 2.32 -9.71
C GLU A 66 1.54 2.38 -9.16
N GLN A 67 0.78 1.28 -9.29
CA GLN A 67 -0.56 1.17 -8.73
C GLN A 67 -0.56 1.35 -7.20
N LYS A 68 0.38 0.73 -6.50
CA LYS A 68 0.50 0.85 -5.04
C LYS A 68 0.93 2.25 -4.62
N ASN A 69 1.88 2.85 -5.31
CA ASN A 69 2.26 4.24 -5.10
C ASN A 69 1.06 5.18 -5.28
N TRP A 70 0.27 4.98 -6.34
CA TRP A 70 -0.95 5.76 -6.54
C TRP A 70 -1.95 5.60 -5.39
N THR A 71 -2.29 4.35 -5.03
CA THR A 71 -3.35 4.08 -4.06
C THR A 71 -2.97 4.36 -2.62
N HIS A 72 -1.71 4.13 -2.24
CA HIS A 72 -1.28 4.22 -0.84
C HIS A 72 -0.41 5.44 -0.54
N VAL A 73 0.04 6.19 -1.55
CA VAL A 73 0.81 7.40 -1.35
C VAL A 73 0.09 8.60 -1.98
N ARG A 74 -0.08 8.59 -3.32
CA ARG A 74 -0.57 9.78 -4.03
C ARG A 74 -2.01 10.16 -3.69
N LYS A 75 -2.88 9.19 -3.48
CA LYS A 75 -4.25 9.46 -3.02
C LYS A 75 -4.32 10.03 -1.61
N LEU A 76 -3.35 9.75 -0.76
CA LEU A 76 -3.34 10.20 0.63
C LEU A 76 -2.64 11.55 0.79
N VAL A 77 -1.43 11.68 0.27
CA VAL A 77 -0.57 12.85 0.51
C VAL A 77 -0.36 13.72 -0.74
N GLY A 78 -0.95 13.36 -1.87
CA GLY A 78 -0.87 14.16 -3.10
C GLY A 78 0.50 14.11 -3.76
N TRP A 79 0.81 15.21 -4.49
CA TRP A 79 2.06 15.38 -5.23
C TRP A 79 2.98 16.41 -4.57
N ASP A 80 2.58 16.97 -3.45
CA ASP A 80 3.36 17.96 -2.72
C ASP A 80 4.67 17.36 -2.17
N ARG A 81 5.63 18.21 -1.86
CA ARG A 81 6.92 17.79 -1.28
C ARG A 81 6.86 17.88 0.24
N TYR A 82 7.37 16.84 0.88
CA TYR A 82 7.48 16.71 2.34
C TYR A 82 8.96 16.50 2.67
N ASP A 83 9.74 17.58 2.61
CA ASP A 83 11.21 17.56 2.65
C ASP A 83 11.80 18.06 3.98
N THR A 84 10.99 18.20 5.02
CA THR A 84 11.45 18.52 6.36
C THR A 84 11.54 17.27 7.24
N PRO A 85 12.47 17.22 8.22
CA PRO A 85 12.54 16.11 9.19
C PRO A 85 11.21 15.87 9.91
N ALA A 86 10.50 16.94 10.28
CA ALA A 86 9.20 16.85 10.94
C ALA A 86 8.13 16.21 10.06
N ALA A 87 8.05 16.60 8.79
CA ALA A 87 7.10 16.02 7.83
C ALA A 87 7.39 14.53 7.57
N VAL A 88 8.66 14.16 7.45
CA VAL A 88 9.08 12.75 7.29
C VAL A 88 8.75 11.95 8.54
N ALA A 89 8.98 12.49 9.74
CA ALA A 89 8.62 11.81 10.98
C ALA A 89 7.11 11.59 11.09
N ALA A 90 6.28 12.59 10.76
CA ALA A 90 4.82 12.49 10.78
C ALA A 90 4.31 11.46 9.75
N LEU A 91 4.89 11.44 8.54
CA LEU A 91 4.58 10.42 7.54
C LEU A 91 4.94 9.01 8.04
N ASN A 92 6.13 8.83 8.58
CA ASN A 92 6.55 7.52 9.10
C ASN A 92 5.65 7.06 10.23
N ASP A 93 5.28 7.94 11.15
CA ASP A 93 4.37 7.64 12.24
C ASP A 93 3.02 7.15 11.70
N LEU A 94 2.40 7.88 10.77
CA LEU A 94 1.14 7.47 10.16
C LEU A 94 1.25 6.11 9.47
N TYR A 95 2.29 5.89 8.64
CA TYR A 95 2.44 4.68 7.84
C TYR A 95 2.84 3.45 8.66
N GLN A 96 3.59 3.62 9.73
CA GLN A 96 4.02 2.51 10.60
C GLN A 96 2.93 2.07 11.59
N HIS A 97 2.01 2.96 11.94
CA HIS A 97 0.98 2.72 12.94
C HIS A 97 -0.42 2.60 12.32
N GLU A 98 -1.22 3.65 12.38
CA GLU A 98 -2.66 3.59 12.11
C GLU A 98 -2.97 3.16 10.68
N LEU A 99 -2.27 3.72 9.70
CA LEU A 99 -2.55 3.42 8.29
C LEU A 99 -2.22 1.97 7.95
N ARG A 100 -1.06 1.46 8.44
CA ARG A 100 -0.69 0.05 8.27
C ARG A 100 -1.74 -0.89 8.83
N VAL A 101 -2.18 -0.61 10.05
CA VAL A 101 -3.17 -1.44 10.75
C VAL A 101 -4.51 -1.38 10.04
N TYR A 102 -4.99 -0.19 9.71
CA TYR A 102 -6.25 0.02 9.01
C TYR A 102 -6.31 -0.70 7.66
N LEU A 103 -5.30 -0.48 6.81
CA LEU A 103 -5.25 -1.07 5.47
C LEU A 103 -5.13 -2.60 5.49
N ASN A 104 -4.39 -3.16 6.45
CA ASN A 104 -4.13 -4.60 6.46
C ASN A 104 -5.17 -5.41 7.23
N LEU A 105 -5.74 -4.89 8.31
CA LEU A 105 -6.67 -5.63 9.15
C LEU A 105 -8.13 -5.38 8.81
N PHE A 106 -8.47 -4.19 8.26
CA PHE A 106 -9.87 -3.79 8.11
C PHE A 106 -10.28 -3.49 6.66
N LEU A 107 -9.37 -3.04 5.78
CA LEU A 107 -9.75 -2.65 4.44
C LEU A 107 -9.66 -3.83 3.46
N PRO A 108 -10.81 -4.34 2.93
CA PRO A 108 -10.78 -5.43 1.97
C PRO A 108 -10.30 -4.94 0.59
N SER A 109 -9.66 -5.84 -0.13
CA SER A 109 -9.22 -5.63 -1.51
C SER A 109 -9.57 -6.83 -2.36
N VAL A 110 -9.70 -6.61 -3.67
CA VAL A 110 -9.92 -7.68 -4.66
C VAL A 110 -8.66 -7.91 -5.48
N LYS A 111 -8.40 -9.15 -5.84
CA LYS A 111 -7.32 -9.53 -6.77
C LYS A 111 -7.92 -10.00 -8.09
N LEU A 112 -7.29 -9.62 -9.20
CA LEU A 112 -7.69 -10.09 -10.53
C LEU A 112 -7.38 -11.59 -10.64
N LYS A 113 -8.45 -12.41 -10.78
CA LYS A 113 -8.31 -13.86 -11.02
C LYS A 113 -8.05 -14.19 -12.49
N GLY A 114 -8.63 -13.40 -13.39
CA GLY A 114 -8.49 -13.66 -14.81
C GLY A 114 -9.21 -12.62 -15.66
N LYS A 115 -9.05 -12.79 -16.96
CA LYS A 115 -9.72 -11.97 -17.97
C LYS A 115 -10.50 -12.89 -18.90
N LYS A 116 -11.80 -12.65 -19.08
CA LYS A 116 -12.66 -13.43 -19.98
C LYS A 116 -13.07 -12.54 -21.16
N ARG A 117 -12.88 -13.03 -22.38
CA ARG A 117 -13.34 -12.36 -23.58
C ARG A 117 -14.79 -12.74 -23.83
N VAL A 118 -15.67 -11.75 -24.00
CA VAL A 118 -17.07 -11.91 -24.38
C VAL A 118 -17.31 -11.03 -25.62
N GLY A 119 -17.31 -11.62 -26.78
CA GLY A 119 -17.31 -10.88 -28.06
C GLY A 119 -16.07 -10.01 -28.20
N SER A 120 -16.26 -8.70 -28.44
CA SER A 120 -15.18 -7.70 -28.52
C SER A 120 -14.70 -7.17 -27.17
N LYS A 121 -15.41 -7.46 -26.07
CA LYS A 121 -15.11 -6.92 -24.72
C LYS A 121 -14.29 -7.89 -23.90
N LEU A 122 -13.30 -7.32 -23.15
CA LEU A 122 -12.51 -8.03 -22.17
C LEU A 122 -13.05 -7.75 -20.76
N ILE A 123 -13.67 -8.76 -20.14
CA ILE A 123 -14.24 -8.67 -18.79
C ILE A 123 -13.19 -9.16 -17.80
N ARG A 124 -12.93 -8.35 -16.77
CA ARG A 124 -12.04 -8.70 -15.65
C ARG A 124 -12.84 -9.45 -14.59
N VAL A 125 -12.34 -10.61 -14.19
CA VAL A 125 -12.93 -11.43 -13.13
C VAL A 125 -12.06 -11.28 -11.88
N TYR A 126 -12.66 -10.86 -10.78
CA TYR A 126 -11.98 -10.66 -9.51
C TYR A 126 -12.35 -11.75 -8.51
N ASP A 127 -11.53 -11.93 -7.49
CA ASP A 127 -11.84 -12.77 -6.34
C ASP A 127 -12.81 -12.07 -5.37
N VAL A 128 -13.22 -12.81 -4.34
CA VAL A 128 -14.03 -12.28 -3.24
C VAL A 128 -13.20 -11.23 -2.48
N PRO A 129 -13.81 -10.08 -2.11
CA PRO A 129 -13.12 -9.07 -1.31
C PRO A 129 -12.64 -9.66 0.02
N GLN A 130 -11.34 -9.55 0.29
CA GLN A 130 -10.71 -10.00 1.53
C GLN A 130 -9.70 -8.97 2.00
N THR A 131 -9.55 -8.84 3.35
CA THR A 131 -8.46 -8.04 3.90
C THR A 131 -7.12 -8.73 3.65
N PRO A 132 -5.99 -7.99 3.58
CA PRO A 132 -4.67 -8.60 3.53
C PRO A 132 -4.42 -9.60 4.67
N PHE A 133 -4.90 -9.30 5.86
CA PHE A 133 -4.82 -10.20 7.02
C PHE A 133 -5.56 -11.53 6.78
N GLN A 134 -6.79 -11.48 6.28
CA GLN A 134 -7.53 -12.70 5.96
C GLN A 134 -6.80 -13.56 4.92
N ARG A 135 -6.18 -12.93 3.92
CA ARG A 135 -5.38 -13.66 2.91
C ARG A 135 -4.15 -14.34 3.53
N VAL A 136 -3.54 -13.74 4.55
CA VAL A 136 -2.41 -14.37 5.26
C VAL A 136 -2.91 -15.57 6.05
N LEU A 137 -4.05 -15.48 6.73
CA LEU A 137 -4.67 -16.60 7.42
C LEU A 137 -4.97 -17.76 6.46
N ASP A 138 -5.63 -17.46 5.34
CA ASP A 138 -6.03 -18.48 4.35
C ASP A 138 -4.83 -19.15 3.68
N SER A 139 -3.69 -18.44 3.57
CA SER A 139 -2.47 -18.97 2.96
C SER A 139 -1.64 -19.88 3.87
N GLY A 140 -1.86 -19.81 5.19
CA GLY A 140 -1.04 -20.52 6.19
C GLY A 140 0.44 -20.05 6.24
N ALA A 141 0.79 -18.95 5.59
CA ALA A 141 2.18 -18.48 5.50
C ALA A 141 2.64 -17.68 6.74
N GLY A 142 1.71 -17.29 7.61
CA GLY A 142 2.04 -16.51 8.81
C GLY A 142 2.62 -17.39 9.92
N THR A 143 3.52 -16.82 10.73
CA THR A 143 3.99 -17.48 11.94
C THR A 143 2.90 -17.44 13.02
N PRO A 144 2.65 -18.54 13.75
CA PRO A 144 1.54 -18.66 14.72
C PRO A 144 1.50 -17.50 15.72
N ASP A 145 2.63 -17.15 16.33
CA ASP A 145 2.71 -16.10 17.34
C ASP A 145 2.34 -14.71 16.76
N ARG A 146 2.82 -14.40 15.56
CA ARG A 146 2.50 -13.12 14.90
C ARG A 146 1.05 -13.06 14.46
N ILE A 147 0.49 -14.18 14.02
CA ILE A 147 -0.94 -14.26 13.68
C ILE A 147 -1.79 -14.07 14.93
N ALA A 148 -1.45 -14.72 16.04
CA ALA A 148 -2.16 -14.56 17.31
C ALA A 148 -2.12 -13.09 17.79
N ALA A 149 -0.95 -12.45 17.74
CA ALA A 149 -0.79 -11.04 18.10
C ALA A 149 -1.62 -10.09 17.21
N LEU A 150 -1.66 -10.33 15.89
CA LEU A 150 -2.48 -9.53 14.98
C LEU A 150 -3.98 -9.77 15.15
N THR A 151 -4.38 -10.98 15.48
CA THR A 151 -5.78 -11.32 15.79
C THR A 151 -6.25 -10.58 17.03
N LEU A 152 -5.43 -10.60 18.08
CA LEU A 152 -5.72 -9.87 19.31
C LEU A 152 -5.77 -8.36 19.07
N LEU A 153 -4.77 -7.81 18.36
CA LEU A 153 -4.74 -6.40 18.01
C LEU A 153 -6.01 -5.99 17.23
N ARG A 154 -6.41 -6.79 16.23
CA ARG A 154 -7.64 -6.52 15.47
C ARG A 154 -8.88 -6.47 16.35
N ALA A 155 -8.98 -7.36 17.35
CA ALA A 155 -10.12 -7.42 18.25
C ALA A 155 -10.22 -6.21 19.20
N THR A 156 -9.10 -5.53 19.48
CA THR A 156 -9.05 -4.36 20.38
C THR A 156 -9.25 -3.03 19.65
N LEU A 157 -9.26 -3.01 18.32
CA LEU A 157 -9.29 -1.79 17.53
C LEU A 157 -10.66 -1.53 16.91
N ASP A 158 -11.06 -0.28 16.94
CA ASP A 158 -12.23 0.23 16.22
C ASP A 158 -11.79 0.87 14.88
N PRO A 159 -12.22 0.34 13.72
CA PRO A 159 -11.86 0.87 12.42
C PRO A 159 -12.36 2.30 12.17
N PHE A 160 -13.45 2.72 12.80
CA PHE A 160 -13.97 4.09 12.67
C PHE A 160 -13.10 5.09 13.41
N GLN A 161 -12.66 4.76 14.62
CA GLN A 161 -11.70 5.57 15.38
C GLN A 161 -10.34 5.65 14.67
N LEU A 162 -9.88 4.55 14.07
CA LEU A 162 -8.67 4.54 13.25
C LEU A 162 -8.81 5.47 12.05
N SER A 163 -9.93 5.42 11.32
CA SER A 163 -10.18 6.31 10.18
C SER A 163 -10.13 7.80 10.59
N THR A 164 -10.80 8.15 11.67
CA THR A 164 -10.79 9.53 12.20
C THR A 164 -9.38 9.99 12.60
N THR A 165 -8.60 9.08 13.22
CA THR A 165 -7.22 9.39 13.61
C THR A 165 -6.33 9.57 12.38
N ILE A 166 -6.49 8.74 11.34
CA ILE A 166 -5.78 8.85 10.07
C ILE A 166 -6.10 10.19 9.39
N GLU A 167 -7.37 10.58 9.31
CA GLU A 167 -7.80 11.85 8.73
C GLU A 167 -7.14 13.04 9.44
N ARG A 168 -7.17 13.08 10.75
CA ARG A 168 -6.54 14.14 11.56
C ARG A 168 -5.02 14.20 11.35
N LYS A 169 -4.33 13.04 11.30
CA LYS A 169 -2.89 12.98 11.01
C LYS A 169 -2.57 13.46 9.59
N LEU A 170 -3.41 13.11 8.61
CA LEU A 170 -3.25 13.59 7.23
C LEU A 170 -3.41 15.10 7.12
N GLU A 171 -4.37 15.72 7.81
CA GLU A 171 -4.53 17.18 7.85
C GLU A 171 -3.26 17.85 8.37
N THR A 172 -2.68 17.32 9.45
CA THR A 172 -1.41 17.80 10.01
C THR A 172 -0.25 17.67 8.99
N ILE A 173 -0.17 16.53 8.30
CA ILE A 173 0.85 16.27 7.28
C ILE A 173 0.67 17.24 6.10
N TRP A 174 -0.55 17.45 5.61
CA TRP A 174 -0.81 18.38 4.50
C TRP A 174 -0.43 19.82 4.83
N ALA A 175 -0.54 20.23 6.09
CA ALA A 175 -0.08 21.55 6.54
C ALA A 175 1.46 21.68 6.48
N MET A 176 2.20 20.57 6.54
CA MET A 176 3.68 20.55 6.45
C MET A 176 4.20 20.52 5.00
N ALA A 177 3.31 20.50 4.00
CA ALA A 177 3.69 20.39 2.60
C ALA A 177 4.44 21.64 2.12
N ASN A 178 5.57 21.46 1.44
CA ASN A 178 6.30 22.54 0.80
C ASN A 178 5.65 22.91 -0.54
N ARG A 179 4.87 24.00 -0.54
CA ARG A 179 4.07 24.46 -1.70
C ARG A 179 4.80 25.45 -2.59
N ARG A 180 6.10 25.69 -2.40
CA ARG A 180 6.85 26.74 -3.12
C ARG A 180 6.88 26.60 -4.66
N HIS A 181 6.38 25.49 -5.22
CA HIS A 181 6.39 25.21 -6.66
C HIS A 181 5.05 24.74 -7.23
N ARG A 182 3.93 25.13 -6.66
CA ARG A 182 2.63 24.72 -7.18
C ARG A 182 2.08 25.74 -8.17
N PRO A 183 1.86 25.36 -9.48
CA PRO A 183 0.92 26.06 -10.31
C PRO A 183 -0.47 25.96 -9.67
N THR A 184 -1.21 27.07 -9.64
CA THR A 184 -2.53 27.24 -9.02
C THR A 184 -3.58 26.28 -9.60
N ALA A 185 -3.61 25.02 -9.15
CA ALA A 185 -4.71 24.10 -9.37
C ALA A 185 -5.21 23.61 -8.00
N GLN A 186 -6.46 23.87 -7.71
CA GLN A 186 -7.11 23.48 -6.45
C GLN A 186 -7.06 21.97 -6.22
N PRO A 187 -6.85 21.47 -4.97
CA PRO A 187 -6.91 20.06 -4.66
C PRO A 187 -8.37 19.60 -4.61
N GLN A 188 -8.73 18.67 -5.47
CA GLN A 188 -9.92 17.85 -5.26
C GLN A 188 -9.54 16.71 -4.30
N HIS A 189 -9.59 16.96 -3.01
CA HIS A 189 -9.47 15.93 -1.98
C HIS A 189 -10.85 15.68 -1.37
N ALA A 190 -11.68 14.94 -2.08
CA ALA A 190 -12.74 14.20 -1.45
C ALA A 190 -12.28 12.74 -1.34
N ILE A 191 -12.13 12.23 -0.13
CA ILE A 191 -12.12 10.79 0.11
C ILE A 191 -13.52 10.31 -0.30
N THR A 192 -13.66 9.91 -1.56
CA THR A 192 -14.92 9.38 -2.05
C THR A 192 -15.15 8.07 -1.33
N ARG A 193 -16.08 8.07 -0.39
CA ARG A 193 -16.64 6.83 0.18
C ARG A 193 -17.02 5.95 -1.01
N PRO A 194 -16.69 4.65 -1.03
CA PRO A 194 -17.18 3.76 -2.06
C PRO A 194 -18.70 3.77 -1.96
N HIS A 195 -19.36 4.40 -2.95
CA HIS A 195 -20.81 4.29 -3.11
C HIS A 195 -21.14 2.80 -3.27
N ALA A 196 -21.88 2.25 -2.31
CA ALA A 196 -22.63 1.04 -2.51
C ALA A 196 -23.50 1.28 -3.77
N ARG A 197 -23.18 0.60 -4.86
CA ARG A 197 -24.06 0.53 -6.02
C ARG A 197 -25.36 -0.12 -5.55
N ALA A 198 -26.42 0.65 -5.45
CA ALA A 198 -27.77 0.12 -5.36
C ALA A 198 -27.98 -0.80 -6.56
N GLU A 199 -28.36 -2.04 -6.30
CA GLU A 199 -28.83 -2.99 -7.30
C GLU A 199 -30.05 -2.39 -8.01
N ALA A 200 -29.89 -2.12 -9.30
CA ALA A 200 -31.04 -1.82 -10.15
C ALA A 200 -31.78 -3.12 -10.36
N ALA A 201 -33.01 -3.17 -9.88
CA ALA A 201 -33.99 -4.25 -10.16
C ALA A 201 -34.20 -4.39 -11.68
N PRO A 202 -34.40 -5.63 -12.19
CA PRO A 202 -34.67 -5.84 -13.60
C PRO A 202 -36.05 -5.29 -13.98
N PRO A 203 -36.22 -4.70 -15.16
CA PRO A 203 -37.52 -4.23 -15.61
C PRO A 203 -38.49 -5.43 -15.86
N GLY A 204 -39.65 -5.35 -15.21
CA GLY A 204 -40.72 -6.31 -15.37
C GLY A 204 -41.14 -6.42 -16.83
N ARG A 205 -41.33 -7.63 -17.32
CA ARG A 205 -42.01 -7.94 -18.58
C ARG A 205 -43.49 -7.64 -18.40
N SER A 206 -44.00 -6.68 -19.12
CA SER A 206 -45.42 -6.53 -19.36
C SER A 206 -45.81 -7.30 -20.63
N SER A 207 -46.88 -7.99 -20.51
CA SER A 207 -47.61 -8.85 -21.46
C SER A 207 -47.86 -8.22 -22.81
#